data_827a1a7a4151d9221e5f7c524f0afd25
#
_entry.id   827a1a7a4151d9221e5f7c524f0afd25
#
_cell.length_a   1.000
_cell.length_b   1.000
_cell.length_c   1.000
_cell.angle_alpha   90.00
_cell.angle_beta   90.00
_cell.angle_gamma   90.00
#
_symmetry.space_group_name_H-M   'P 1'
#
loop_
_entity.id
_entity.type
_entity.pdbx_description
1 polymer ?
#
loop_
_entity_poly.entity_id
_entity_poly.type
_entity_poly.pdbx_seq_one_letter_code
_entity_poly.pdbx_strand_id
1 'polypeptide(L)'
;KIGAIAIPATNQLVEHDFSYRFQAAGVSAVLCTADGDTAYHVDIAEADTGMKLTKIMVGGSRDGWHDFNAEYGLFSRRYTRRDDAPCGDEPMLMFFTSGTSGYPKIAAHNYKYPLGHFITAKYWHQVNPDGLHLTISDTGWAKSLWGKLYGQWLCEAAVFVYDFDRFDAEKILPMFAKYQITTFCAPPTMYRMLIKQDLSRFDLSSIQHASIAGEALNPEVFRQFEKATGMRIMEGFGQS
;
A
#
# COMPACT_ATOMS: atom_id res chain seq x y z
N LYS A 1 -8.61 -14.39 -6.04
CA LYS A 1 -9.26 -15.72 -6.04
C LYS A 1 -10.68 -15.65 -6.56
N ILE A 2 -11.44 -14.61 -6.23
CA ILE A 2 -12.85 -14.42 -6.65
C ILE A 2 -12.99 -13.81 -8.05
N GLY A 3 -11.89 -13.47 -8.73
CA GLY A 3 -11.90 -12.84 -10.05
C GLY A 3 -12.11 -11.32 -10.05
N ALA A 4 -12.18 -10.69 -8.89
CA ALA A 4 -12.25 -9.23 -8.81
C ALA A 4 -10.89 -8.61 -9.17
N ILE A 5 -10.93 -7.53 -9.95
CA ILE A 5 -9.77 -6.68 -10.23
C ILE A 5 -9.70 -5.65 -9.10
N ALA A 6 -8.62 -5.68 -8.31
CA ALA A 6 -8.46 -4.74 -7.21
C ALA A 6 -7.96 -3.37 -7.73
N ILE A 7 -8.54 -2.29 -7.20
CA ILE A 7 -8.16 -0.91 -7.53
C ILE A 7 -7.85 -0.20 -6.21
N PRO A 8 -6.60 -0.26 -5.72
CA PRO A 8 -6.22 0.46 -4.52
C PRO A 8 -6.41 1.97 -4.68
N ALA A 9 -6.95 2.61 -3.66
CA ALA A 9 -7.21 4.03 -3.64
C ALA A 9 -6.86 4.63 -2.27
N THR A 10 -6.37 5.86 -2.27
CA THR A 10 -6.14 6.62 -1.04
C THR A 10 -7.46 7.12 -0.46
N ASN A 11 -7.52 7.27 0.85
CA ASN A 11 -8.67 7.88 1.55
C ASN A 11 -8.76 9.41 1.37
N GLN A 12 -7.81 10.01 0.63
CA GLN A 12 -7.78 11.44 0.33
C GLN A 12 -8.59 11.82 -0.92
N LEU A 13 -9.18 10.83 -1.61
CA LEU A 13 -10.01 11.10 -2.79
C LEU A 13 -11.32 11.78 -2.37
N VAL A 14 -11.76 12.71 -3.22
CA VAL A 14 -13.04 13.39 -3.07
C VAL A 14 -14.03 12.94 -4.17
N GLU A 15 -15.28 13.40 -4.12
CA GLU A 15 -16.38 12.92 -4.96
C GLU A 15 -16.06 12.92 -6.47
N HIS A 16 -15.46 13.98 -7.00
CA HIS A 16 -15.13 14.06 -8.44
C HIS A 16 -14.05 13.05 -8.86
N ASP A 17 -13.11 12.72 -7.96
CA ASP A 17 -12.10 11.69 -8.19
C ASP A 17 -12.75 10.30 -8.26
N PHE A 18 -13.70 10.03 -7.36
CA PHE A 18 -14.46 8.78 -7.36
C PHE A 18 -15.35 8.67 -8.59
N SER A 19 -16.10 9.73 -8.95
CA SER A 19 -16.95 9.75 -10.14
C SER A 19 -16.16 9.39 -11.41
N TYR A 20 -15.00 10.01 -11.59
CA TYR A 20 -14.12 9.69 -12.70
C TYR A 20 -13.64 8.23 -12.67
N ARG A 21 -13.16 7.75 -11.52
CA ARG A 21 -12.60 6.38 -11.38
C ARG A 21 -13.67 5.32 -11.58
N PHE A 22 -14.87 5.54 -11.07
CA PHE A 22 -15.99 4.61 -11.22
C PHE A 22 -16.34 4.40 -12.68
N GLN A 23 -16.44 5.47 -13.45
CA GLN A 23 -16.73 5.40 -14.88
C GLN A 23 -15.55 4.84 -15.69
N ALA A 24 -14.34 5.35 -15.45
CA ALA A 24 -13.16 4.98 -16.23
C ALA A 24 -12.75 3.51 -16.06
N ALA A 25 -12.95 2.93 -14.87
CA ALA A 25 -12.60 1.54 -14.59
C ALA A 25 -13.80 0.58 -14.52
N GLY A 26 -15.03 1.08 -14.68
CA GLY A 26 -16.23 0.25 -14.56
C GLY A 26 -16.36 -0.38 -13.18
N VAL A 27 -16.15 0.41 -12.10
CA VAL A 27 -16.15 -0.08 -10.73
C VAL A 27 -17.53 -0.65 -10.38
N SER A 28 -17.56 -1.83 -9.78
CA SER A 28 -18.80 -2.49 -9.35
C SER A 28 -18.94 -2.61 -7.83
N ALA A 29 -17.84 -2.47 -7.10
CA ALA A 29 -17.84 -2.53 -5.64
C ALA A 29 -16.81 -1.58 -5.03
N VAL A 30 -17.14 -1.03 -3.85
CA VAL A 30 -16.23 -0.21 -3.05
C VAL A 30 -16.16 -0.79 -1.65
N LEU A 31 -14.93 -0.89 -1.12
CA LEU A 31 -14.68 -1.25 0.26
C LEU A 31 -13.84 -0.16 0.91
N CYS A 32 -14.29 0.40 2.02
CA CYS A 32 -13.54 1.38 2.80
C CYS A 32 -13.72 1.16 4.31
N THR A 33 -12.89 1.83 5.11
CA THR A 33 -13.09 1.91 6.56
C THR A 33 -14.16 2.95 6.90
N ALA A 34 -14.66 2.90 8.13
CA ALA A 34 -15.63 3.89 8.63
C ALA A 34 -15.00 5.24 8.97
N ASP A 35 -13.66 5.30 8.97
CA ASP A 35 -12.93 6.51 9.35
C ASP A 35 -12.93 7.55 8.22
N GLY A 36 -13.04 8.83 8.60
CA GLY A 36 -13.00 9.96 7.67
C GLY A 36 -14.23 10.06 6.76
N ASP A 37 -14.08 10.78 5.65
CA ASP A 37 -15.19 11.18 4.77
C ASP A 37 -15.29 10.32 3.49
N THR A 38 -14.49 9.25 3.36
CA THR A 38 -14.43 8.42 2.14
C THR A 38 -15.81 7.90 1.74
N ALA A 39 -16.58 7.36 2.69
CA ALA A 39 -17.91 6.82 2.42
C ALA A 39 -18.91 7.91 1.94
N TYR A 40 -18.79 9.12 2.49
CA TYR A 40 -19.60 10.26 2.07
C TYR A 40 -19.30 10.65 0.62
N HIS A 41 -18.03 10.77 0.24
CA HIS A 41 -17.63 11.09 -1.13
C HIS A 41 -18.02 9.98 -2.12
N VAL A 42 -17.97 8.71 -1.70
CA VAL A 42 -18.43 7.56 -2.51
C VAL A 42 -19.95 7.63 -2.77
N ASP A 43 -20.77 7.95 -1.76
CA ASP A 43 -22.21 8.06 -1.93
C ASP A 43 -22.60 9.18 -2.91
N ILE A 44 -21.92 10.33 -2.84
CA ILE A 44 -22.12 11.43 -3.79
C ILE A 44 -21.73 10.98 -5.20
N ALA A 45 -20.55 10.37 -5.36
CA ALA A 45 -20.07 9.92 -6.66
C ALA A 45 -20.98 8.83 -7.28
N GLU A 46 -21.54 7.93 -6.47
CA GLU A 46 -22.52 6.95 -6.92
C GLU A 46 -23.78 7.62 -7.46
N ALA A 47 -24.29 8.61 -6.73
CA ALA A 47 -25.46 9.39 -7.14
C ALA A 47 -25.21 10.20 -8.42
N ASP A 48 -24.06 10.87 -8.51
CA ASP A 48 -23.68 11.69 -9.66
C ASP A 48 -23.49 10.87 -10.94
N THR A 49 -22.92 9.67 -10.81
CA THR A 49 -22.68 8.80 -11.96
C THR A 49 -23.87 7.94 -12.35
N GLY A 50 -24.86 7.80 -11.47
CA GLY A 50 -26.00 6.88 -11.64
C GLY A 50 -25.61 5.40 -11.62
N MET A 51 -24.40 5.08 -11.24
CA MET A 51 -23.92 3.70 -11.11
C MET A 51 -24.52 3.06 -9.87
N LYS A 52 -24.67 1.73 -9.89
CA LYS A 52 -25.06 0.95 -8.69
C LYS A 52 -23.86 0.16 -8.22
N LEU A 53 -23.40 0.49 -7.02
CA LEU A 53 -22.23 -0.11 -6.41
C LEU A 53 -22.59 -1.04 -5.25
N THR A 54 -21.88 -2.14 -5.12
CA THR A 54 -21.84 -2.88 -3.86
C THR A 54 -20.90 -2.15 -2.91
N LYS A 55 -21.44 -1.58 -1.84
CA LYS A 55 -20.66 -0.79 -0.87
C LYS A 55 -20.48 -1.56 0.42
N ILE A 56 -19.23 -1.70 0.88
CA ILE A 56 -18.85 -2.48 2.05
C ILE A 56 -18.02 -1.60 3.00
N MET A 57 -18.46 -1.51 4.26
CA MET A 57 -17.80 -0.74 5.30
C MET A 57 -17.12 -1.65 6.31
N VAL A 58 -15.88 -1.35 6.66
CA VAL A 58 -15.10 -2.05 7.68
C VAL A 58 -15.00 -1.18 8.94
N GLY A 59 -15.30 -1.75 10.10
CA GLY A 59 -15.16 -1.08 11.38
C GLY A 59 -16.29 -0.10 11.73
N GLY A 60 -17.42 -0.17 11.03
CA GLY A 60 -18.59 0.63 11.29
C GLY A 60 -19.77 0.23 10.42
N SER A 61 -20.88 0.95 10.55
CA SER A 61 -22.08 0.75 9.75
C SER A 61 -22.58 2.06 9.16
N ARG A 62 -23.17 2.00 7.96
CA ARG A 62 -23.77 3.14 7.26
C ARG A 62 -24.95 2.66 6.44
N ASP A 63 -26.02 3.47 6.40
CA ASP A 63 -27.20 3.14 5.61
C ASP A 63 -26.83 2.98 4.12
N GLY A 64 -27.34 1.91 3.50
CA GLY A 64 -27.00 1.54 2.11
C GLY A 64 -25.63 0.88 1.93
N TRP A 65 -24.91 0.55 3.01
CA TRP A 65 -23.64 -0.16 3.00
C TRP A 65 -23.74 -1.50 3.74
N HIS A 66 -23.04 -2.52 3.26
CA HIS A 66 -22.83 -3.75 3.99
C HIS A 66 -21.87 -3.54 5.16
N ASP A 67 -22.20 -4.01 6.34
CA ASP A 67 -21.31 -4.02 7.49
C ASP A 67 -20.42 -5.28 7.44
N PHE A 68 -19.14 -5.08 7.06
CA PHE A 68 -18.20 -6.19 6.94
C PHE A 68 -18.06 -6.98 8.24
N ASN A 69 -17.97 -6.29 9.38
CA ASN A 69 -17.74 -6.94 10.68
C ASN A 69 -18.94 -7.76 11.16
N ALA A 70 -20.16 -7.29 10.86
CA ALA A 70 -21.38 -8.01 11.19
C ALA A 70 -21.65 -9.19 10.23
N GLU A 71 -21.34 -9.02 8.94
CA GLU A 71 -21.77 -9.95 7.91
C GLU A 71 -20.75 -11.02 7.54
N TYR A 72 -19.42 -10.75 7.63
CA TYR A 72 -18.41 -11.71 7.13
C TYR A 72 -18.51 -13.10 7.75
N GLY A 73 -18.96 -13.20 9.01
CA GLY A 73 -19.15 -14.45 9.73
C GLY A 73 -20.33 -15.30 9.24
N LEU A 74 -21.24 -14.70 8.47
CA LEU A 74 -22.41 -15.37 7.89
C LEU A 74 -22.08 -16.19 6.65
N PHE A 75 -20.91 -15.96 6.07
CA PHE A 75 -20.47 -16.61 4.84
C PHE A 75 -19.57 -17.82 5.10
N SER A 76 -19.50 -18.71 4.10
CA SER A 76 -18.65 -19.89 4.18
C SER A 76 -17.16 -19.50 4.32
N ARG A 77 -16.48 -20.16 5.25
CA ARG A 77 -15.00 -20.05 5.40
C ARG A 77 -14.24 -20.79 4.30
N ARG A 78 -14.93 -21.59 3.48
CA ARG A 78 -14.34 -22.33 2.37
C ARG A 78 -14.71 -21.64 1.06
N TYR A 79 -13.70 -21.31 0.30
CA TYR A 79 -13.84 -20.81 -1.07
C TYR A 79 -13.40 -21.90 -2.03
N THR A 80 -14.32 -22.33 -2.90
CA THR A 80 -14.00 -23.24 -3.99
C THR A 80 -13.68 -22.39 -5.22
N ARG A 81 -12.44 -22.50 -5.71
CA ARG A 81 -12.04 -21.81 -6.93
C ARG A 81 -12.84 -22.38 -8.10
N ARG A 82 -13.40 -21.50 -8.92
CA ARG A 82 -14.11 -21.87 -10.15
C ARG A 82 -13.10 -22.26 -11.23
N ASP A 83 -13.51 -23.12 -12.15
CA ASP A 83 -12.65 -23.55 -13.26
C ASP A 83 -12.33 -22.41 -14.24
N ASP A 84 -13.26 -21.44 -14.37
CA ASP A 84 -13.10 -20.20 -15.13
C ASP A 84 -12.47 -19.04 -14.35
N ALA A 85 -11.90 -19.30 -13.17
CA ALA A 85 -11.26 -18.25 -12.38
C ALA A 85 -10.05 -17.66 -13.11
N PRO A 86 -9.96 -16.33 -13.19
CA PRO A 86 -8.91 -15.66 -13.96
C PRO A 86 -7.52 -16.00 -13.45
N CYS A 87 -6.56 -16.04 -14.36
CA CYS A 87 -5.16 -16.35 -14.08
C CYS A 87 -4.24 -15.83 -15.20
N GLY A 88 -2.93 -16.00 -15.01
CA GLY A 88 -1.95 -15.72 -16.06
C GLY A 88 -1.96 -14.25 -16.50
N ASP A 89 -2.35 -14.01 -17.74
CA ASP A 89 -2.29 -12.68 -18.37
C ASP A 89 -3.55 -11.83 -18.16
N GLU A 90 -4.57 -12.38 -17.50
CA GLU A 90 -5.79 -11.64 -17.18
C GLU A 90 -5.54 -10.57 -16.11
N PRO A 91 -6.28 -9.43 -16.16
CA PRO A 91 -6.11 -8.35 -15.21
C PRO A 91 -6.39 -8.78 -13.76
N MET A 92 -5.53 -8.35 -12.84
CA MET A 92 -5.66 -8.58 -11.40
C MET A 92 -5.71 -7.27 -10.60
N LEU A 93 -4.97 -6.27 -11.07
CA LEU A 93 -4.81 -4.97 -10.40
C LEU A 93 -4.91 -3.85 -11.41
N MET A 94 -5.47 -2.73 -10.98
CA MET A 94 -5.43 -1.46 -11.71
C MET A 94 -4.99 -0.34 -10.77
N PHE A 95 -4.07 0.50 -11.23
CA PHE A 95 -3.66 1.70 -10.52
C PHE A 95 -3.98 2.93 -11.33
N PHE A 96 -4.54 3.94 -10.68
CA PHE A 96 -4.66 5.26 -11.26
C PHE A 96 -3.35 6.02 -11.03
N THR A 97 -2.67 6.37 -12.10
CA THR A 97 -1.39 7.08 -12.06
C THR A 97 -1.60 8.56 -12.36
N SER A 98 -0.80 9.43 -11.73
CA SER A 98 -0.77 10.84 -12.08
C SER A 98 -0.28 11.00 -13.53
N GLY A 99 -1.19 11.25 -14.44
CA GLY A 99 -0.85 11.56 -15.82
C GLY A 99 -0.13 12.91 -15.93
N THR A 100 0.73 13.07 -16.91
CA THR A 100 1.41 14.35 -17.21
C THR A 100 0.46 15.39 -17.83
N SER A 101 -0.72 14.98 -18.26
CA SER A 101 -1.73 15.84 -18.88
C SER A 101 -3.12 15.30 -18.65
N GLY A 102 -3.95 15.99 -17.88
CA GLY A 102 -5.36 15.67 -17.68
C GLY A 102 -5.63 14.63 -16.56
N TYR A 103 -6.66 13.83 -16.77
CA TYR A 103 -7.12 12.83 -15.80
C TYR A 103 -6.11 11.69 -15.59
N PRO A 104 -6.10 11.06 -14.40
CA PRO A 104 -5.26 9.90 -14.12
C PRO A 104 -5.45 8.78 -15.13
N LYS A 105 -4.34 8.15 -15.55
CA LYS A 105 -4.39 6.99 -16.45
C LYS A 105 -4.45 5.71 -15.65
N ILE A 106 -5.03 4.65 -16.24
CA ILE A 106 -5.10 3.33 -15.64
C ILE A 106 -3.91 2.50 -16.12
N ALA A 107 -3.09 2.04 -15.17
CA ALA A 107 -2.08 1.01 -15.38
C ALA A 107 -2.64 -0.33 -14.89
N ALA A 108 -2.85 -1.28 -15.81
CA ALA A 108 -3.37 -2.59 -15.49
C ALA A 108 -2.23 -3.61 -15.39
N HIS A 109 -2.30 -4.47 -14.38
CA HIS A 109 -1.36 -5.54 -14.12
C HIS A 109 -2.08 -6.89 -14.04
N ASN A 110 -1.45 -7.93 -14.54
CA ASN A 110 -1.99 -9.28 -14.60
C ASN A 110 -1.59 -10.12 -13.36
N TYR A 111 -2.03 -11.39 -13.33
CA TYR A 111 -1.72 -12.32 -12.23
C TYR A 111 -0.24 -12.71 -12.13
N LYS A 112 0.61 -12.35 -13.09
CA LYS A 112 2.06 -12.54 -13.04
C LYS A 112 2.78 -11.40 -12.32
N TYR A 113 2.12 -10.24 -12.13
CA TYR A 113 2.69 -9.08 -11.45
C TYR A 113 3.31 -9.40 -10.08
N PRO A 114 2.65 -10.14 -9.18
CA PRO A 114 3.27 -10.51 -7.90
C PRO A 114 4.57 -11.29 -8.06
N LEU A 115 4.68 -12.18 -9.05
CA LEU A 115 5.86 -13.00 -9.27
C LEU A 115 7.08 -12.16 -9.65
N GLY A 116 6.88 -11.11 -10.45
CA GLY A 116 7.95 -10.16 -10.81
C GLY A 116 8.58 -9.46 -9.60
N HIS A 117 7.81 -9.25 -8.54
CA HIS A 117 8.29 -8.57 -7.33
C HIS A 117 9.13 -9.45 -6.38
N PHE A 118 9.27 -10.74 -6.65
CA PHE A 118 10.26 -11.58 -6.00
C PHE A 118 11.67 -10.99 -6.15
N ILE A 119 12.04 -10.57 -7.36
CA ILE A 119 13.34 -9.96 -7.66
C ILE A 119 13.55 -8.68 -6.85
N THR A 120 12.53 -7.81 -6.82
CA THR A 120 12.56 -6.55 -6.07
C THR A 120 12.75 -6.79 -4.58
N ALA A 121 11.99 -7.71 -4.00
CA ALA A 121 12.06 -8.02 -2.58
C ALA A 121 13.37 -8.67 -2.18
N LYS A 122 13.82 -9.66 -2.95
CA LYS A 122 15.01 -10.43 -2.62
C LYS A 122 16.31 -9.64 -2.80
N TYR A 123 16.45 -8.88 -3.90
CA TYR A 123 17.72 -8.27 -4.27
C TYR A 123 17.82 -6.79 -3.97
N TRP A 124 16.71 -6.06 -4.00
CA TRP A 124 16.73 -4.64 -3.68
C TRP A 124 16.26 -4.33 -2.26
N HIS A 125 15.14 -4.87 -1.79
CA HIS A 125 14.76 -4.76 -0.37
C HIS A 125 15.58 -5.68 0.55
N GLN A 126 16.21 -6.71 0.00
CA GLN A 126 17.03 -7.70 0.71
C GLN A 126 16.31 -8.34 1.89
N VAL A 127 15.02 -8.66 1.70
CA VAL A 127 14.23 -9.32 2.75
C VAL A 127 14.68 -10.78 2.92
N ASN A 128 14.63 -11.26 4.14
CA ASN A 128 14.98 -12.63 4.52
C ASN A 128 13.75 -13.38 5.06
N PRO A 129 13.69 -14.72 4.95
CA PRO A 129 12.59 -15.53 5.47
C PRO A 129 12.30 -15.30 6.96
N ASP A 130 13.36 -15.10 7.78
CA ASP A 130 13.24 -14.84 9.21
C ASP A 130 13.16 -13.34 9.54
N GLY A 131 13.09 -12.49 8.53
CA GLY A 131 13.10 -11.04 8.67
C GLY A 131 11.71 -10.44 8.81
N LEU A 132 11.67 -9.23 9.35
CA LEU A 132 10.48 -8.39 9.44
C LEU A 132 10.69 -7.14 8.58
N HIS A 133 9.85 -6.98 7.56
CA HIS A 133 9.93 -5.85 6.63
C HIS A 133 8.90 -4.78 6.95
N LEU A 134 9.34 -3.52 7.02
CA LEU A 134 8.46 -2.36 7.11
C LEU A 134 8.57 -1.50 5.84
N THR A 135 7.48 -1.32 5.14
CA THR A 135 7.34 -0.26 4.12
C THR A 135 6.32 0.78 4.56
N ILE A 136 6.72 2.04 4.56
CA ILE A 136 5.81 3.18 4.74
C ILE A 136 5.33 3.63 3.36
N SER A 137 4.04 3.43 3.11
CA SER A 137 3.36 3.88 1.89
C SER A 137 1.87 3.93 2.13
N ASP A 138 1.20 4.91 1.54
CA ASP A 138 -0.26 4.94 1.44
C ASP A 138 -0.76 3.70 0.69
N THR A 139 -1.83 3.09 1.17
CA THR A 139 -2.41 1.85 0.62
C THR A 139 -3.00 2.02 -0.77
N GLY A 140 -3.31 3.25 -1.17
CA GLY A 140 -3.76 3.59 -2.52
C GLY A 140 -2.63 3.63 -3.57
N TRP A 141 -1.36 3.50 -3.17
CA TRP A 141 -0.21 3.54 -4.07
C TRP A 141 0.33 2.13 -4.34
N ALA A 142 0.79 1.91 -5.57
CA ALA A 142 1.36 0.64 -5.99
C ALA A 142 2.49 0.15 -5.05
N LYS A 143 3.25 1.06 -4.47
CA LYS A 143 4.31 0.77 -3.50
C LYS A 143 3.81 -0.04 -2.29
N SER A 144 2.57 0.14 -1.85
CA SER A 144 1.98 -0.63 -0.76
C SER A 144 1.83 -2.12 -1.10
N LEU A 145 1.77 -2.47 -2.38
CA LEU A 145 1.65 -3.83 -2.84
C LEU A 145 3.01 -4.45 -3.20
N TRP A 146 3.77 -3.82 -4.10
CA TRP A 146 5.06 -4.35 -4.52
C TRP A 146 6.18 -4.15 -3.47
N GLY A 147 6.12 -3.09 -2.70
CA GLY A 147 7.11 -2.79 -1.66
C GLY A 147 6.79 -3.40 -0.29
N LYS A 148 5.64 -4.03 -0.12
CA LYS A 148 5.17 -4.50 1.18
C LYS A 148 4.61 -5.92 1.18
N LEU A 149 3.90 -6.36 0.14
CA LEU A 149 3.15 -7.59 0.17
C LEU A 149 3.76 -8.70 -0.68
N TYR A 150 3.68 -8.55 -1.99
CA TYR A 150 3.86 -9.68 -2.88
C TYR A 150 5.25 -10.26 -2.86
N GLY A 151 6.26 -9.44 -3.08
CA GLY A 151 7.64 -9.90 -3.10
C GLY A 151 8.10 -10.40 -1.74
N GLN A 152 7.70 -9.72 -0.66
CA GLN A 152 8.04 -10.09 0.71
C GLN A 152 7.47 -11.46 1.07
N TRP A 153 6.20 -11.72 0.76
CA TRP A 153 5.59 -13.02 1.01
C TRP A 153 6.16 -14.14 0.14
N LEU A 154 6.54 -13.84 -1.11
CA LEU A 154 7.24 -14.80 -1.96
C LEU A 154 8.65 -15.13 -1.46
N CYS A 155 9.26 -14.21 -0.71
CA CYS A 155 10.54 -14.42 -0.01
C CYS A 155 10.36 -14.94 1.42
N GLU A 156 9.14 -15.35 1.81
CA GLU A 156 8.80 -15.88 3.14
C GLU A 156 9.06 -14.89 4.29
N ALA A 157 9.21 -13.60 3.98
CA ALA A 157 9.43 -12.56 4.98
C ALA A 157 8.11 -12.12 5.63
N ALA A 158 8.15 -11.85 6.92
CA ALA A 158 7.05 -11.22 7.63
C ALA A 158 6.94 -9.74 7.27
N VAL A 159 5.71 -9.23 7.26
CA VAL A 159 5.41 -7.82 6.96
C VAL A 159 4.89 -7.13 8.21
N PHE A 160 5.58 -6.07 8.63
CA PHE A 160 5.13 -5.23 9.73
C PHE A 160 4.09 -4.23 9.22
N VAL A 161 2.92 -4.24 9.85
CA VAL A 161 1.83 -3.30 9.55
C VAL A 161 1.65 -2.40 10.77
N TYR A 162 1.71 -1.10 10.51
CA TYR A 162 1.46 -0.08 11.52
C TYR A 162 0.48 0.94 10.95
N ASP A 163 -0.65 1.07 11.61
CA ASP A 163 -1.70 2.00 11.25
C ASP A 163 -1.50 3.34 11.96
N PHE A 164 -1.58 4.43 11.20
CA PHE A 164 -1.45 5.79 11.72
C PHE A 164 -2.10 6.81 10.78
N ASP A 165 -2.76 7.79 11.33
CA ASP A 165 -3.35 8.90 10.56
C ASP A 165 -2.29 9.86 10.02
N ARG A 166 -1.29 10.15 10.85
CA ARG A 166 -0.19 11.05 10.52
C ARG A 166 1.14 10.44 10.91
N PHE A 167 2.10 10.52 9.97
CA PHE A 167 3.46 10.06 10.23
C PHE A 167 4.09 10.84 11.38
N ASP A 168 4.60 10.09 12.37
CA ASP A 168 5.31 10.61 13.53
C ASP A 168 6.60 9.81 13.74
N ALA A 169 7.74 10.45 13.47
CA ALA A 169 9.04 9.81 13.55
C ALA A 169 9.36 9.31 14.97
N GLU A 170 8.96 10.05 16.03
CA GLU A 170 9.21 9.65 17.42
C GLU A 170 8.44 8.40 17.83
N LYS A 171 7.29 8.16 17.20
CA LYS A 171 6.51 6.94 17.45
C LYS A 171 7.01 5.73 16.66
N ILE A 172 7.55 5.95 15.46
CA ILE A 172 8.01 4.86 14.57
C ILE A 172 9.42 4.40 14.96
N LEU A 173 10.33 5.30 15.28
CA LEU A 173 11.72 4.96 15.60
C LEU A 173 11.87 3.88 16.69
N PRO A 174 11.14 3.94 17.83
CA PRO A 174 11.22 2.88 18.84
C PRO A 174 10.75 1.50 18.35
N MET A 175 9.93 1.45 17.30
CA MET A 175 9.38 0.20 16.80
C MET A 175 10.45 -0.69 16.13
N PHE A 176 11.51 -0.10 15.59
CA PHE A 176 12.59 -0.86 14.99
C PHE A 176 13.20 -1.85 15.99
N ALA A 177 13.63 -1.36 17.15
CA ALA A 177 14.15 -2.21 18.22
C ALA A 177 13.07 -3.11 18.84
N LYS A 178 11.89 -2.53 19.15
CA LYS A 178 10.82 -3.26 19.82
C LYS A 178 10.36 -4.50 19.08
N TYR A 179 10.25 -4.42 17.76
CA TYR A 179 9.77 -5.50 16.90
C TYR A 179 10.86 -6.17 16.07
N GLN A 180 12.11 -5.75 16.24
CA GLN A 180 13.26 -6.28 15.50
C GLN A 180 13.05 -6.18 13.97
N ILE A 181 12.65 -5.00 13.49
CA ILE A 181 12.44 -4.75 12.06
C ILE A 181 13.79 -4.79 11.36
N THR A 182 13.94 -5.71 10.40
CA THR A 182 15.23 -6.00 9.75
C THR A 182 15.43 -5.23 8.45
N THR A 183 14.36 -4.94 7.73
CA THR A 183 14.44 -4.20 6.45
C THR A 183 13.40 -3.10 6.41
N PHE A 184 13.78 -1.95 5.85
CA PHE A 184 12.96 -0.75 5.87
C PHE A 184 12.90 -0.08 4.50
N CYS A 185 11.70 0.30 4.06
CA CYS A 185 11.49 1.11 2.88
C CYS A 185 10.54 2.27 3.16
N ALA A 186 10.91 3.47 2.74
CA ALA A 186 10.06 4.64 2.87
C ALA A 186 10.29 5.64 1.73
N PRO A 187 9.38 6.58 1.47
CA PRO A 187 9.63 7.68 0.55
C PRO A 187 10.62 8.69 1.14
N PRO A 188 11.28 9.52 0.29
CA PRO A 188 12.25 10.53 0.74
C PRO A 188 11.71 11.48 1.81
N THR A 189 10.42 11.81 1.73
CA THR A 189 9.75 12.68 2.68
C THR A 189 9.82 12.13 4.11
N MET A 190 9.64 10.80 4.27
CA MET A 190 9.71 10.15 5.59
C MET A 190 11.15 10.12 6.11
N TYR A 191 12.13 9.82 5.26
CA TYR A 191 13.55 9.91 5.65
C TYR A 191 13.94 11.32 6.11
N ARG A 192 13.43 12.37 5.42
CA ARG A 192 13.63 13.77 5.88
C ARG A 192 13.06 14.04 7.27
N MET A 193 11.96 13.37 7.62
CA MET A 193 11.37 13.50 8.96
C MET A 193 12.16 12.71 10.02
N LEU A 194 12.66 11.52 9.65
CA LEU A 194 13.48 10.70 10.55
C LEU A 194 14.80 11.40 10.91
N ILE A 195 15.53 11.95 9.94
CA ILE A 195 16.83 12.62 10.19
C ILE A 195 16.72 13.95 10.95
N LYS A 196 15.51 14.49 11.12
CA LYS A 196 15.27 15.64 12.01
C LYS A 196 15.28 15.28 13.49
N GLN A 197 15.15 13.97 13.78
CA GLN A 197 15.26 13.47 15.14
C GLN A 197 16.72 13.19 15.49
N ASP A 198 17.04 13.23 16.76
CA ASP A 198 18.32 12.73 17.26
C ASP A 198 18.31 11.20 17.23
N LEU A 199 18.77 10.62 16.09
CA LEU A 199 18.76 9.19 15.87
C LEU A 199 19.64 8.41 16.84
N SER A 200 20.59 9.07 17.54
CA SER A 200 21.42 8.43 18.55
C SER A 200 20.64 7.97 19.80
N ARG A 201 19.44 8.50 19.98
CA ARG A 201 18.54 8.13 21.09
C ARG A 201 17.77 6.84 20.83
N PHE A 202 17.84 6.29 19.62
CA PHE A 202 17.07 5.13 19.23
C PHE A 202 17.99 3.98 18.81
N ASP A 203 17.65 2.78 19.25
CA ASP A 203 18.33 1.59 18.81
C ASP A 203 17.80 1.17 17.43
N LEU A 204 18.62 1.33 16.40
CA LEU A 204 18.34 0.97 15.02
C LEU A 204 19.18 -0.22 14.57
N SER A 205 19.84 -0.93 15.48
CA SER A 205 20.78 -2.03 15.19
C SER A 205 20.11 -3.25 14.55
N SER A 206 18.79 -3.40 14.69
CA SER A 206 18.03 -4.47 14.02
C SER A 206 17.93 -4.28 12.50
N ILE A 207 18.07 -3.04 12.00
CA ILE A 207 17.92 -2.76 10.57
C ILE A 207 19.20 -3.23 9.84
N GLN A 208 19.01 -4.16 8.93
CA GLN A 208 20.08 -4.71 8.08
C GLN A 208 20.14 -4.01 6.71
N HIS A 209 19.01 -3.48 6.25
CA HIS A 209 18.91 -2.84 4.95
C HIS A 209 17.83 -1.74 4.91
N ALA A 210 18.18 -0.61 4.30
CA ALA A 210 17.28 0.53 4.09
C ALA A 210 17.17 0.87 2.61
N SER A 211 15.95 1.04 2.11
CA SER A 211 15.67 1.32 0.71
C SER A 211 14.69 2.49 0.54
N ILE A 212 14.72 3.12 -0.63
CA ILE A 212 13.91 4.29 -0.96
C ILE A 212 13.47 4.23 -2.43
N ALA A 213 12.23 4.58 -2.69
CA ALA A 213 11.70 4.76 -4.03
C ALA A 213 10.51 5.71 -4.05
N GLY A 214 10.16 6.18 -5.25
CA GLY A 214 9.01 7.05 -5.52
C GLY A 214 9.41 8.44 -5.95
N GLU A 215 10.48 8.99 -5.36
CA GLU A 215 11.08 10.28 -5.72
C GLU A 215 12.60 10.15 -5.64
N ALA A 216 13.34 11.04 -6.28
CA ALA A 216 14.78 11.07 -6.18
C ALA A 216 15.25 11.38 -4.76
N LEU A 217 16.24 10.64 -4.28
CA LEU A 217 16.82 10.84 -2.96
C LEU A 217 17.71 12.10 -2.96
N ASN A 218 17.39 13.03 -2.07
CA ASN A 218 18.27 14.18 -1.85
C ASN A 218 19.61 13.70 -1.24
N PRO A 219 20.79 14.07 -1.82
CA PRO A 219 22.07 13.66 -1.32
C PRO A 219 22.36 14.05 0.14
N GLU A 220 21.76 15.11 0.63
CA GLU A 220 21.92 15.52 2.03
C GLU A 220 21.22 14.58 2.98
N VAL A 221 20.01 14.14 2.62
CA VAL A 221 19.25 13.14 3.42
C VAL A 221 20.04 11.83 3.47
N PHE A 222 20.62 11.40 2.34
CA PHE A 222 21.48 10.22 2.28
C PHE A 222 22.66 10.33 3.24
N ARG A 223 23.45 11.42 3.15
CA ARG A 223 24.64 11.64 3.99
C ARG A 223 24.31 11.70 5.49
N GLN A 224 23.23 12.40 5.85
CA GLN A 224 22.83 12.53 7.25
C GLN A 224 22.35 11.20 7.83
N PHE A 225 21.58 10.44 7.07
CA PHE A 225 21.14 9.11 7.51
C PHE A 225 22.31 8.14 7.64
N GLU A 226 23.21 8.10 6.64
CA GLU A 226 24.42 7.26 6.68
C GLU A 226 25.32 7.64 7.88
N LYS A 227 25.53 8.93 8.12
CA LYS A 227 26.32 9.42 9.27
C LYS A 227 25.73 8.99 10.61
N ALA A 228 24.41 9.07 10.74
CA ALA A 228 23.72 8.80 12.00
C ALA A 228 23.55 7.29 12.27
N THR A 229 23.44 6.46 11.25
CA THR A 229 23.11 5.03 11.38
C THR A 229 24.20 4.08 10.92
N GLY A 230 25.19 4.57 10.18
CA GLY A 230 26.18 3.74 9.46
C GLY A 230 25.62 3.01 8.24
N MET A 231 24.34 3.20 7.93
CA MET A 231 23.65 2.52 6.83
C MET A 231 23.50 3.40 5.60
N ARG A 232 23.69 2.79 4.43
CA ARG A 232 23.36 3.41 3.14
C ARG A 232 21.91 3.14 2.77
N ILE A 233 21.24 4.16 2.28
CA ILE A 233 19.91 4.00 1.70
C ILE A 233 20.06 3.61 0.23
N MET A 234 19.47 2.48 -0.16
CA MET A 234 19.50 1.99 -1.54
C MET A 234 18.31 2.52 -2.33
N GLU A 235 18.60 3.37 -3.31
CA GLU A 235 17.58 3.97 -4.15
C GLU A 235 17.15 3.01 -5.26
N GLY A 236 15.82 2.91 -5.48
CA GLY A 236 15.22 2.19 -6.59
C GLY A 236 14.40 3.11 -7.48
N PHE A 237 14.55 2.97 -8.79
CA PHE A 237 13.72 3.63 -9.78
C PHE A 237 12.63 2.68 -10.29
N GLY A 238 11.40 3.18 -10.39
CA GLY A 238 10.27 2.45 -10.97
C GLY A 238 9.11 3.36 -11.30
N GLN A 239 8.23 2.86 -12.15
CA GLN A 239 6.96 3.46 -12.54
C GLN A 239 5.86 2.41 -12.49
N SER A 240 4.59 2.85 -12.34
CA SER A 240 3.42 1.96 -12.36
C SER A 240 3.08 1.46 -13.76
#